data_97a37d72967f8ee8c403a92aae78b88e
#
_entry.id   97a37d72967f8ee8c403a92aae78b88e
#
_cell.length_a   1.000
_cell.length_b   1.000
_cell.length_c   1.000
_cell.angle_alpha   90.00
_cell.angle_beta   90.00
_cell.angle_gamma   90.00
#
_symmetry.space_group_name_H-M   'P 1'
#
loop_
_entity.id
_entity.type
_entity.pdbx_description
1 polymer ?
#
loop_
_entity_poly.entity_id
_entity_poly.type
_entity_poly.pdbx_seq_one_letter_code
_entity_poly.pdbx_strand_id
1 'polypeptide(L)'
;EPGRHLRADLAQVIGPAQCYWVDWPQGIKDANDALMQWGAEGLSMYLRENPAPYPIEGIYRLSEIPEPPALTLWQGWPEWESRLMLSPSHLSVMSGWPGHGKSHLSQQLWAQIVRRYDIRVAIMSMETREKPFVRRNLRSAYWGRLENEMSDVQKKEADDWIEDHFLFLHHPRNSPSFEWVIDMVNSAYVRHGISAASIDPWNMIVPSFSKRDQTETGWIGQCLDKCTYLAKACNLHLQILAHPAKPIGSGVKEPITYSSIAGSQHWANKADQVMSIHRDNFTDESGNRETKARLIVHKSRYEELGYPCEIPMELSVNNGVFKCTEYQRVWQS
;
A
#
# COMPACT_ATOMS: atom_id res chain seq x y z
N GLU A 1 -15.25 -14.20 -34.67
CA GLU A 1 -14.86 -15.42 -35.41
C GLU A 1 -15.55 -16.63 -34.78
N PRO A 2 -16.49 -17.28 -35.46
CA PRO A 2 -17.34 -18.34 -34.90
C PRO A 2 -16.55 -19.55 -34.35
N GLY A 3 -15.46 -19.94 -34.98
CA GLY A 3 -14.66 -21.07 -34.55
C GLY A 3 -13.94 -20.91 -33.23
N ARG A 4 -13.59 -19.68 -32.84
CA ARG A 4 -12.95 -19.41 -31.51
C ARG A 4 -13.94 -19.50 -30.38
N HIS A 5 -15.17 -19.03 -30.57
CA HIS A 5 -16.25 -19.15 -29.58
C HIS A 5 -16.61 -20.62 -29.37
N LEU A 6 -16.83 -21.38 -30.43
CA LEU A 6 -17.14 -22.81 -30.34
C LEU A 6 -16.05 -23.60 -29.61
N ARG A 7 -14.77 -23.26 -29.84
CA ARG A 7 -13.65 -23.89 -29.14
C ARG A 7 -13.69 -23.64 -27.62
N ALA A 8 -13.99 -22.39 -27.21
CA ALA A 8 -14.10 -22.04 -25.78
C ALA A 8 -15.29 -22.76 -25.14
N ASP A 9 -16.43 -22.80 -25.79
CA ASP A 9 -17.64 -23.50 -25.32
C ASP A 9 -17.39 -24.99 -25.16
N LEU A 10 -16.76 -25.64 -26.14
CA LEU A 10 -16.39 -27.05 -26.06
C LEU A 10 -15.40 -27.35 -24.94
N ALA A 11 -14.38 -26.51 -24.78
CA ALA A 11 -13.42 -26.66 -23.69
C ALA A 11 -14.09 -26.51 -22.32
N GLN A 12 -15.09 -25.63 -22.19
CA GLN A 12 -15.83 -25.47 -20.97
C GLN A 12 -16.70 -26.68 -20.61
N VAL A 13 -17.29 -27.32 -21.61
CA VAL A 13 -18.15 -28.51 -21.44
C VAL A 13 -17.33 -29.78 -21.16
N ILE A 14 -16.23 -29.99 -21.87
CA ILE A 14 -15.39 -31.19 -21.78
C ILE A 14 -14.44 -31.11 -20.57
N GLY A 15 -14.09 -29.93 -20.19
CA GLY A 15 -13.04 -29.60 -19.23
C GLY A 15 -11.72 -29.21 -19.93
N PRO A 16 -11.20 -27.99 -19.70
CA PRO A 16 -10.05 -27.47 -20.46
C PRO A 16 -8.79 -28.33 -20.32
N ALA A 17 -8.64 -29.03 -19.19
CA ALA A 17 -7.49 -29.89 -18.92
C ALA A 17 -7.42 -31.12 -19.84
N GLN A 18 -8.53 -31.50 -20.48
CA GLN A 18 -8.63 -32.65 -21.40
C GLN A 18 -8.64 -32.22 -22.87
N CYS A 19 -8.62 -30.91 -23.13
CA CYS A 19 -8.71 -30.36 -24.47
C CYS A 19 -7.32 -30.04 -25.03
N TYR A 20 -7.17 -30.38 -26.30
CA TYR A 20 -6.02 -29.96 -27.10
C TYR A 20 -6.54 -29.28 -28.36
N TRP A 21 -5.72 -28.40 -28.91
CA TRP A 21 -6.02 -27.70 -30.14
C TRP A 21 -4.82 -27.75 -31.08
N VAL A 22 -5.03 -27.35 -32.31
CA VAL A 22 -3.97 -27.31 -33.31
C VAL A 22 -3.97 -25.95 -33.97
N ASP A 23 -2.79 -25.35 -34.11
CA ASP A 23 -2.58 -24.17 -34.93
C ASP A 23 -2.29 -24.63 -36.37
N TRP A 24 -3.06 -24.11 -37.32
CA TRP A 24 -2.87 -24.46 -38.71
C TRP A 24 -1.71 -23.65 -39.30
N PRO A 25 -0.86 -24.27 -40.14
CA PRO A 25 0.22 -23.55 -40.79
C PRO A 25 -0.32 -22.58 -41.84
N GLN A 26 0.55 -21.70 -42.30
CA GLN A 26 0.18 -20.71 -43.30
C GLN A 26 -0.38 -21.36 -44.58
N GLY A 27 -1.57 -20.94 -45.02
CA GLY A 27 -2.25 -21.48 -46.17
C GLY A 27 -3.28 -22.57 -45.87
N ILE A 28 -3.38 -23.03 -44.60
CA ILE A 28 -4.43 -23.96 -44.16
C ILE A 28 -5.37 -23.21 -43.22
N LYS A 29 -6.63 -23.23 -43.53
CA LYS A 29 -7.66 -22.49 -42.81
C LYS A 29 -8.28 -23.28 -41.65
N ASP A 30 -8.52 -24.57 -41.94
CA ASP A 30 -9.18 -25.49 -41.03
C ASP A 30 -8.84 -26.95 -41.37
N ALA A 31 -9.42 -27.90 -40.63
CA ALA A 31 -9.21 -29.32 -40.85
C ALA A 31 -9.68 -29.80 -42.22
N ASN A 32 -10.69 -29.16 -42.83
CA ASN A 32 -11.17 -29.52 -44.15
C ASN A 32 -10.18 -29.12 -45.24
N ASP A 33 -9.61 -27.91 -45.15
CA ASP A 33 -8.54 -27.47 -46.04
C ASP A 33 -7.32 -28.39 -45.92
N ALA A 34 -6.94 -28.78 -44.72
CA ALA A 34 -5.85 -29.73 -44.50
C ALA A 34 -6.13 -31.11 -45.09
N LEU A 35 -7.37 -31.61 -44.93
CA LEU A 35 -7.79 -32.86 -45.50
C LEU A 35 -7.72 -32.83 -47.03
N MET A 36 -8.17 -31.75 -47.65
CA MET A 36 -8.15 -31.60 -49.11
C MET A 36 -6.73 -31.48 -49.68
N GLN A 37 -5.81 -30.85 -48.94
CA GLN A 37 -4.43 -30.66 -49.40
C GLN A 37 -3.51 -31.84 -49.08
N TRP A 38 -3.65 -32.45 -47.91
CA TRP A 38 -2.72 -33.47 -47.40
C TRP A 38 -3.27 -34.89 -47.40
N GLY A 39 -4.57 -35.05 -47.65
CA GLY A 39 -5.26 -36.31 -47.49
C GLY A 39 -5.46 -36.72 -46.03
N ALA A 40 -6.13 -37.85 -45.83
CA ALA A 40 -6.50 -38.32 -44.50
C ALA A 40 -5.26 -38.72 -43.63
N GLU A 41 -4.24 -39.30 -44.26
CA GLU A 41 -3.01 -39.68 -43.55
C GLU A 41 -2.21 -38.47 -43.11
N GLY A 42 -2.02 -37.47 -43.97
CA GLY A 42 -1.31 -36.24 -43.67
C GLY A 42 -2.00 -35.43 -42.57
N LEU A 43 -3.34 -35.32 -42.63
CA LEU A 43 -4.11 -34.67 -41.57
C LEU A 43 -3.96 -35.41 -40.22
N SER A 44 -4.09 -36.75 -40.24
CA SER A 44 -3.95 -37.58 -39.03
C SER A 44 -2.56 -37.47 -38.40
N MET A 45 -1.51 -37.42 -39.18
CA MET A 45 -0.13 -37.25 -38.75
C MET A 45 0.03 -35.85 -38.12
N TYR A 46 -0.43 -34.80 -38.79
CA TYR A 46 -0.33 -33.43 -38.27
C TYR A 46 -1.04 -33.23 -36.92
N LEU A 47 -2.27 -33.79 -36.79
CA LEU A 47 -3.03 -33.72 -35.54
C LEU A 47 -2.37 -34.48 -34.36
N ARG A 48 -1.57 -35.52 -34.67
CA ARG A 48 -0.83 -36.26 -33.60
C ARG A 48 0.48 -35.61 -33.20
N GLU A 49 1.13 -34.94 -34.14
CA GLU A 49 2.45 -34.38 -33.92
C GLU A 49 2.43 -32.92 -33.38
N ASN A 50 1.34 -32.21 -33.62
CA ASN A 50 1.21 -30.78 -33.29
C ASN A 50 0.08 -30.44 -32.32
N PRO A 51 -0.32 -31.28 -31.37
CA PRO A 51 -1.34 -30.90 -30.41
C PRO A 51 -0.78 -29.92 -29.37
N ALA A 52 -1.38 -28.75 -29.25
CA ALA A 52 -1.12 -27.83 -28.18
C ALA A 52 -2.19 -27.99 -27.09
N PRO A 53 -1.83 -28.09 -25.83
CA PRO A 53 -2.81 -28.16 -24.74
C PRO A 53 -3.66 -26.88 -24.73
N TYR A 54 -4.94 -27.00 -24.42
CA TYR A 54 -5.82 -25.85 -24.28
C TYR A 54 -5.35 -25.01 -23.07
N PRO A 55 -5.14 -23.69 -23.22
CA PRO A 55 -4.67 -22.86 -22.13
C PRO A 55 -5.67 -22.85 -20.99
N ILE A 56 -5.20 -23.15 -19.77
CA ILE A 56 -5.97 -23.09 -18.54
C ILE A 56 -5.63 -21.80 -17.84
N GLU A 57 -6.61 -20.92 -17.70
CA GLU A 57 -6.42 -19.67 -16.96
C GLU A 57 -6.02 -19.97 -15.50
N GLY A 58 -4.97 -19.31 -15.02
CA GLY A 58 -4.44 -19.52 -13.67
C GLY A 58 -3.30 -20.55 -13.57
N ILE A 59 -2.94 -21.26 -14.65
CA ILE A 59 -1.79 -22.17 -14.71
C ILE A 59 -0.80 -21.67 -15.74
N TYR A 60 0.34 -21.16 -15.27
CA TYR A 60 1.37 -20.56 -16.11
C TYR A 60 2.75 -21.15 -15.77
N ARG A 61 3.60 -21.27 -16.76
CA ARG A 61 5.04 -21.47 -16.53
C ARG A 61 5.65 -20.13 -16.15
N LEU A 62 6.78 -20.13 -15.46
CA LEU A 62 7.48 -18.90 -15.08
C LEU A 62 7.76 -17.98 -16.28
N SER A 63 8.12 -18.55 -17.42
CA SER A 63 8.37 -17.82 -18.67
C SER A 63 7.13 -17.15 -19.30
N GLU A 64 5.93 -17.55 -18.87
CA GLU A 64 4.66 -17.02 -19.35
C GLU A 64 4.12 -15.89 -18.43
N ILE A 65 4.72 -15.74 -17.26
CA ILE A 65 4.40 -14.68 -16.30
C ILE A 65 5.19 -13.43 -16.70
N PRO A 66 4.54 -12.29 -16.95
CA PRO A 66 5.26 -11.07 -17.29
C PRO A 66 6.14 -10.63 -16.12
N GLU A 67 7.34 -10.16 -16.45
CA GLU A 67 8.22 -9.56 -15.45
C GLU A 67 7.53 -8.36 -14.79
N PRO A 68 7.55 -8.27 -13.46
CA PRO A 68 7.02 -7.11 -12.77
C PRO A 68 7.90 -5.88 -13.07
N PRO A 69 7.35 -4.66 -12.90
CA PRO A 69 8.18 -3.45 -12.93
C PRO A 69 9.36 -3.57 -11.97
N ALA A 70 10.50 -2.96 -12.35
CA ALA A 70 11.67 -2.92 -11.47
C ALA A 70 11.29 -2.38 -10.07
N LEU A 71 11.83 -3.01 -9.03
CA LEU A 71 11.56 -2.63 -7.65
C LEU A 71 12.02 -1.18 -7.40
N THR A 72 11.07 -0.31 -7.14
CA THR A 72 11.33 1.09 -6.79
C THR A 72 11.31 1.24 -5.27
N LEU A 73 12.40 1.71 -4.69
CA LEU A 73 12.54 1.90 -3.25
C LEU A 73 12.47 3.38 -2.88
N TRP A 74 11.59 3.72 -1.96
CA TRP A 74 11.42 5.07 -1.44
C TRP A 74 11.89 5.16 0.00
N GLN A 75 12.85 6.03 0.25
CA GLN A 75 13.39 6.30 1.57
C GLN A 75 12.82 7.62 2.10
N GLY A 76 12.27 7.59 3.32
CA GLY A 76 11.76 8.79 3.97
C GLY A 76 12.88 9.73 4.43
N TRP A 77 13.71 9.26 5.33
CA TRP A 77 14.88 9.98 5.84
C TRP A 77 16.17 9.27 5.44
N PRO A 78 17.22 10.00 5.04
CA PRO A 78 18.50 9.38 4.66
C PRO A 78 19.09 8.48 5.75
N GLU A 79 18.91 8.89 7.00
CA GLU A 79 19.43 8.20 8.18
C GLU A 79 18.73 6.87 8.46
N TRP A 80 17.61 6.58 7.81
CA TRP A 80 16.96 5.28 7.90
C TRP A 80 17.77 4.19 7.20
N GLU A 81 18.61 4.57 6.24
CA GLU A 81 19.39 3.65 5.42
C GLU A 81 18.51 2.53 4.82
N SER A 82 18.91 1.28 5.01
CA SER A 82 18.11 0.10 4.60
C SER A 82 17.12 -0.40 5.67
N ARG A 83 16.96 0.31 6.79
CA ARG A 83 16.10 -0.14 7.91
C ARG A 83 14.61 -0.08 7.58
N LEU A 84 14.21 0.89 6.78
CA LEU A 84 12.84 1.05 6.33
C LEU A 84 12.79 1.78 4.98
N MET A 85 12.31 1.06 3.99
CA MET A 85 12.04 1.55 2.65
C MET A 85 10.59 1.26 2.30
N LEU A 86 9.91 2.17 1.62
CA LEU A 86 8.59 1.91 1.05
C LEU A 86 8.75 1.60 -0.45
N SER A 87 7.75 0.96 -1.02
CA SER A 87 7.75 0.62 -2.46
C SER A 87 6.33 0.55 -3.00
N PRO A 88 6.10 0.88 -4.27
CA PRO A 88 4.84 0.55 -4.95
C PRO A 88 4.51 -0.94 -4.83
N SER A 89 3.25 -1.29 -5.08
CA SER A 89 2.72 -2.66 -4.99
C SER A 89 2.70 -3.27 -3.58
N HIS A 90 2.92 -2.47 -2.55
CA HIS A 90 2.99 -2.94 -1.17
C HIS A 90 1.98 -2.23 -0.26
N LEU A 91 1.60 -2.95 0.80
CA LEU A 91 0.72 -2.46 1.86
C LEU A 91 1.52 -2.27 3.15
N SER A 92 1.56 -1.05 3.67
CA SER A 92 2.09 -0.76 5.00
C SER A 92 1.01 -0.38 6.01
N VAL A 93 1.22 -0.75 7.26
CA VAL A 93 0.35 -0.38 8.38
C VAL A 93 1.17 0.37 9.42
N MET A 94 0.67 1.55 9.81
CA MET A 94 1.26 2.35 10.87
C MET A 94 0.30 2.47 12.04
N SER A 95 0.76 2.17 13.25
CA SER A 95 -0.02 2.32 14.47
C SER A 95 0.68 3.23 15.48
N GLY A 96 -0.01 3.57 16.54
CA GLY A 96 0.51 4.43 17.61
C GLY A 96 -0.59 4.86 18.56
N TRP A 97 -0.25 5.03 19.82
CA TRP A 97 -1.20 5.54 20.81
C TRP A 97 -1.70 6.95 20.44
N PRO A 98 -2.92 7.33 20.84
CA PRO A 98 -3.37 8.71 20.69
C PRO A 98 -2.36 9.71 21.25
N GLY A 99 -2.05 10.76 20.50
CA GLY A 99 -1.09 11.79 20.89
C GLY A 99 0.38 11.48 20.62
N HIS A 100 0.75 10.25 20.22
CA HIS A 100 2.14 9.89 19.91
C HIS A 100 2.66 10.43 18.56
N GLY A 101 1.81 11.05 17.74
CA GLY A 101 2.22 11.71 16.49
C GLY A 101 2.11 10.88 15.22
N LYS A 102 1.34 9.79 15.23
CA LYS A 102 1.13 8.89 14.10
C LYS A 102 0.80 9.62 12.78
N SER A 103 -0.29 10.40 12.77
CA SER A 103 -0.73 11.14 11.58
C SER A 103 0.30 12.17 11.11
N HIS A 104 0.94 12.87 12.07
CA HIS A 104 1.97 13.86 11.78
C HIS A 104 3.21 13.23 11.15
N LEU A 105 3.70 12.11 11.70
CA LEU A 105 4.84 11.38 11.14
C LEU A 105 4.53 10.84 9.74
N SER A 106 3.32 10.27 9.54
CA SER A 106 2.90 9.78 8.24
C SER A 106 2.88 10.89 7.18
N GLN A 107 2.28 12.04 7.49
CA GLN A 107 2.24 13.18 6.56
C GLN A 107 3.65 13.67 6.20
N GLN A 108 4.55 13.72 7.17
CA GLN A 108 5.93 14.14 6.93
C GLN A 108 6.74 13.08 6.18
N LEU A 109 6.51 11.80 6.45
CA LEU A 109 7.11 10.70 5.68
C LEU A 109 6.78 10.85 4.19
N TRP A 110 5.50 11.04 3.88
CA TRP A 110 5.08 11.26 2.50
C TRP A 110 5.65 12.56 1.91
N ALA A 111 5.72 13.63 2.69
CA ALA A 111 6.35 14.87 2.23
C ALA A 111 7.84 14.68 1.89
N GLN A 112 8.60 13.92 2.69
CA GLN A 112 10.00 13.61 2.39
C GLN A 112 10.15 12.76 1.13
N ILE A 113 9.30 11.75 0.96
CA ILE A 113 9.28 10.86 -0.21
C ILE A 113 8.94 11.67 -1.46
N VAL A 114 7.87 12.47 -1.42
CA VAL A 114 7.44 13.31 -2.53
C VAL A 114 8.55 14.28 -2.98
N ARG A 115 9.22 14.94 -2.04
CA ARG A 115 10.33 15.86 -2.36
C ARG A 115 11.51 15.18 -3.04
N ARG A 116 11.74 13.90 -2.74
CA ARG A 116 12.90 13.16 -3.27
C ARG A 116 12.60 12.45 -4.59
N TYR A 117 11.39 11.96 -4.75
CA TYR A 117 11.05 11.06 -5.85
C TYR A 117 10.04 11.65 -6.82
N ASP A 118 9.58 12.88 -6.59
CA ASP A 118 8.64 13.63 -7.45
C ASP A 118 7.39 12.82 -7.81
N ILE A 119 6.78 12.19 -6.81
CA ILE A 119 5.58 11.37 -6.95
C ILE A 119 4.34 12.09 -6.44
N ARG A 120 3.16 11.61 -6.83
CA ARG A 120 1.87 12.08 -6.30
C ARG A 120 1.33 11.12 -5.27
N VAL A 121 0.75 11.67 -4.20
CA VAL A 121 0.21 10.91 -3.06
C VAL A 121 -1.21 11.37 -2.75
N ALA A 122 -2.14 10.43 -2.61
CA ALA A 122 -3.46 10.72 -2.07
C ALA A 122 -3.47 10.57 -0.56
N ILE A 123 -4.02 11.56 0.15
CA ILE A 123 -4.19 11.55 1.60
C ILE A 123 -5.68 11.58 1.93
N MET A 124 -6.14 10.60 2.69
CA MET A 124 -7.44 10.60 3.34
C MET A 124 -7.22 10.86 4.83
N SER A 125 -7.66 12.03 5.31
CA SER A 125 -7.52 12.43 6.71
C SER A 125 -8.90 12.71 7.30
N MET A 126 -9.42 11.75 8.07
CA MET A 126 -10.78 11.82 8.62
C MET A 126 -10.84 12.45 10.02
N GLU A 127 -9.79 12.31 10.82
CA GLU A 127 -9.72 12.92 12.16
C GLU A 127 -9.20 14.37 12.10
N THR A 128 -8.32 14.65 11.16
CA THR A 128 -7.64 15.95 11.07
C THR A 128 -8.06 16.65 9.80
N ARG A 129 -8.60 17.85 9.92
CA ARG A 129 -9.02 18.66 8.76
C ARG A 129 -7.83 18.97 7.86
N GLU A 130 -8.02 18.84 6.56
CA GLU A 130 -7.04 19.15 5.54
C GLU A 130 -6.54 20.59 5.68
N LYS A 131 -7.47 21.54 5.84
CA LYS A 131 -7.19 22.94 6.15
C LYS A 131 -7.74 23.27 7.55
N PRO A 132 -6.94 23.85 8.44
CA PRO A 132 -5.54 24.29 8.26
C PRO A 132 -4.49 23.22 8.59
N PHE A 133 -4.84 22.08 9.21
CA PHE A 133 -3.88 21.27 9.97
C PHE A 133 -2.96 20.42 9.09
N VAL A 134 -3.49 19.61 8.14
CA VAL A 134 -2.65 18.81 7.24
C VAL A 134 -1.77 19.74 6.39
N ARG A 135 -2.38 20.79 5.83
CA ARG A 135 -1.66 21.81 5.06
C ARG A 135 -0.49 22.42 5.84
N ARG A 136 -0.72 22.81 7.10
CA ARG A 136 0.35 23.34 7.97
C ARG A 136 1.50 22.34 8.12
N ASN A 137 1.21 21.07 8.38
CA ASN A 137 2.22 20.05 8.54
C ASN A 137 3.03 19.83 7.27
N LEU A 138 2.37 19.83 6.10
CA LEU A 138 3.04 19.71 4.80
C LEU A 138 3.88 20.95 4.48
N ARG A 139 3.39 22.16 4.75
CA ARG A 139 4.19 23.40 4.63
C ARG A 139 5.45 23.35 5.51
N SER A 140 5.28 22.90 6.76
CA SER A 140 6.42 22.77 7.69
C SER A 140 7.42 21.72 7.20
N ALA A 141 6.96 20.62 6.63
CA ALA A 141 7.83 19.60 6.03
C ALA A 141 8.54 20.11 4.78
N TYR A 142 7.89 20.94 3.97
CA TYR A 142 8.48 21.55 2.78
C TYR A 142 9.61 22.52 3.11
N TRP A 143 9.38 23.46 4.03
CA TRP A 143 10.35 24.50 4.37
C TRP A 143 11.27 24.17 5.54
N GLY A 144 10.97 23.13 6.34
CA GLY A 144 11.72 22.80 7.56
C GLY A 144 11.57 23.87 8.65
N ARG A 145 10.44 24.59 8.72
CA ARG A 145 10.13 25.63 9.70
C ARG A 145 8.65 25.68 10.06
N LEU A 146 8.30 26.35 11.16
CA LEU A 146 6.91 26.53 11.56
C LEU A 146 6.17 27.47 10.58
N GLU A 147 4.88 27.21 10.36
CA GLU A 147 4.05 28.01 9.44
C GLU A 147 3.95 29.48 9.85
N ASN A 148 3.94 29.79 11.15
CA ASN A 148 3.90 31.17 11.68
C ASN A 148 5.20 31.96 11.42
N GLU A 149 6.28 31.30 11.06
CA GLU A 149 7.57 31.89 10.69
C GLU A 149 7.73 32.05 9.18
N MET A 150 6.75 31.60 8.38
CA MET A 150 6.78 31.68 6.91
C MET A 150 6.20 33.00 6.44
N SER A 151 6.86 33.62 5.46
CA SER A 151 6.28 34.70 4.68
C SER A 151 5.10 34.18 3.82
N ASP A 152 4.25 35.10 3.35
CA ASP A 152 3.14 34.72 2.46
C ASP A 152 3.63 34.14 1.12
N VAL A 153 4.78 34.59 0.63
CA VAL A 153 5.43 34.00 -0.55
C VAL A 153 5.81 32.54 -0.29
N GLN A 154 6.45 32.26 0.85
CA GLN A 154 6.83 30.90 1.23
C GLN A 154 5.62 29.99 1.42
N LYS A 155 4.55 30.52 2.04
CA LYS A 155 3.28 29.76 2.18
C LYS A 155 2.68 29.42 0.83
N LYS A 156 2.69 30.41 -0.10
CA LYS A 156 2.18 30.18 -1.45
C LYS A 156 2.98 29.16 -2.21
N GLU A 157 4.30 29.22 -2.17
CA GLU A 157 5.18 28.24 -2.82
C GLU A 157 4.96 26.82 -2.29
N ALA A 158 4.83 26.68 -0.97
CA ALA A 158 4.49 25.40 -0.38
C ALA A 158 3.09 24.90 -0.76
N ASP A 159 2.11 25.82 -0.89
CA ASP A 159 0.76 25.46 -1.33
C ASP A 159 0.76 25.02 -2.80
N ASP A 160 1.48 25.71 -3.67
CA ASP A 160 1.63 25.32 -5.08
C ASP A 160 2.26 23.91 -5.18
N TRP A 161 3.31 23.62 -4.39
CA TRP A 161 3.89 22.28 -4.31
C TRP A 161 2.91 21.23 -3.74
N ILE A 162 2.10 21.57 -2.73
CA ILE A 162 1.08 20.67 -2.20
C ILE A 162 0.03 20.36 -3.26
N GLU A 163 -0.42 21.36 -4.03
CA GLU A 163 -1.42 21.20 -5.09
C GLU A 163 -0.93 20.29 -6.22
N ASP A 164 0.37 20.37 -6.55
CA ASP A 164 0.97 19.56 -7.62
C ASP A 164 1.14 18.09 -7.23
N HIS A 165 1.34 17.80 -5.93
CA HIS A 165 1.77 16.47 -5.49
C HIS A 165 0.78 15.75 -4.57
N PHE A 166 -0.13 16.46 -3.91
CA PHE A 166 -1.06 15.84 -2.97
C PHE A 166 -2.51 15.98 -3.39
N LEU A 167 -3.20 14.84 -3.40
CA LEU A 167 -4.64 14.80 -3.55
C LEU A 167 -5.28 14.50 -2.20
N PHE A 168 -6.40 15.13 -1.90
CA PHE A 168 -7.13 14.90 -0.66
C PHE A 168 -8.42 14.15 -0.95
N LEU A 169 -8.55 12.93 -0.40
CA LEU A 169 -9.75 12.12 -0.50
C LEU A 169 -10.71 12.54 0.61
N HIS A 170 -11.69 13.34 0.27
CA HIS A 170 -12.65 13.92 1.22
C HIS A 170 -14.04 13.31 1.07
N HIS A 171 -14.53 12.64 2.12
CA HIS A 171 -15.90 12.13 2.15
C HIS A 171 -16.85 13.16 2.77
N PRO A 172 -17.95 13.57 2.10
CA PRO A 172 -18.80 14.69 2.55
C PRO A 172 -19.37 14.56 3.96
N ARG A 173 -19.59 13.32 4.43
CA ARG A 173 -20.12 13.04 5.78
C ARG A 173 -19.07 12.48 6.73
N ASN A 174 -17.82 12.41 6.33
CA ASN A 174 -16.71 11.86 7.09
C ASN A 174 -16.96 10.44 7.65
N SER A 175 -17.70 9.63 6.90
CA SER A 175 -18.18 8.29 7.28
C SER A 175 -18.19 7.40 6.04
N PRO A 176 -17.03 7.16 5.41
CA PRO A 176 -16.95 6.37 4.18
C PRO A 176 -17.16 4.89 4.46
N SER A 177 -17.77 4.19 3.48
CA SER A 177 -17.64 2.73 3.41
C SER A 177 -16.25 2.36 2.88
N PHE A 178 -15.85 1.11 3.12
CA PHE A 178 -14.57 0.61 2.59
C PHE A 178 -14.56 0.63 1.05
N GLU A 179 -15.66 0.26 0.43
CA GLU A 179 -15.83 0.26 -1.02
C GLU A 179 -15.61 1.66 -1.58
N TRP A 180 -16.21 2.69 -0.96
CA TRP A 180 -15.99 4.07 -1.37
C TRP A 180 -14.50 4.47 -1.29
N VAL A 181 -13.79 4.06 -0.25
CA VAL A 181 -12.35 4.36 -0.11
C VAL A 181 -11.56 3.76 -1.26
N ILE A 182 -11.79 2.47 -1.58
CA ILE A 182 -11.11 1.78 -2.68
C ILE A 182 -11.42 2.44 -4.02
N ASP A 183 -12.68 2.80 -4.27
CA ASP A 183 -13.11 3.47 -5.51
C ASP A 183 -12.44 4.85 -5.66
N MET A 184 -12.29 5.61 -4.57
CA MET A 184 -11.63 6.91 -4.60
C MET A 184 -10.13 6.79 -4.83
N VAL A 185 -9.46 5.83 -4.19
CA VAL A 185 -8.04 5.54 -4.44
C VAL A 185 -7.82 5.14 -5.89
N ASN A 186 -8.65 4.23 -6.42
CA ASN A 186 -8.55 3.81 -7.82
C ASN A 186 -8.83 4.99 -8.78
N SER A 187 -9.82 5.84 -8.47
CA SER A 187 -10.12 7.02 -9.28
C SER A 187 -8.97 8.03 -9.28
N ALA A 188 -8.32 8.23 -8.12
CA ALA A 188 -7.15 9.09 -8.00
C ALA A 188 -5.96 8.52 -8.79
N TYR A 189 -5.78 7.20 -8.77
CA TYR A 189 -4.77 6.53 -9.59
C TYR A 189 -5.01 6.75 -11.09
N VAL A 190 -6.22 6.45 -11.57
CA VAL A 190 -6.53 6.52 -13.00
C VAL A 190 -6.49 7.96 -13.54
N ARG A 191 -6.99 8.93 -12.77
CA ARG A 191 -7.12 10.33 -13.23
C ARG A 191 -5.88 11.18 -12.99
N HIS A 192 -5.17 10.91 -11.91
CA HIS A 192 -4.10 11.79 -11.43
C HIS A 192 -2.74 11.10 -11.34
N GLY A 193 -2.68 9.77 -11.58
CA GLY A 193 -1.43 9.04 -11.59
C GLY A 193 -0.74 9.03 -10.22
N ILE A 194 -1.49 8.85 -9.13
CA ILE A 194 -0.88 8.73 -7.81
C ILE A 194 -0.01 7.47 -7.72
N SER A 195 1.09 7.57 -7.01
CA SER A 195 1.97 6.43 -6.71
C SER A 195 1.72 5.83 -5.33
N ALA A 196 1.04 6.57 -4.46
CA ALA A 196 0.70 6.10 -3.13
C ALA A 196 -0.61 6.71 -2.61
N ALA A 197 -1.24 6.02 -1.64
CA ALA A 197 -2.35 6.55 -0.87
C ALA A 197 -2.19 6.24 0.62
N SER A 198 -2.49 7.23 1.48
CA SER A 198 -2.46 7.13 2.93
C SER A 198 -3.86 7.34 3.49
N ILE A 199 -4.35 6.39 4.29
CA ILE A 199 -5.70 6.37 4.88
C ILE A 199 -5.57 6.52 6.39
N ASP A 200 -6.07 7.62 6.95
CA ASP A 200 -5.94 8.00 8.37
C ASP A 200 -7.25 8.49 8.99
N PRO A 201 -7.83 7.78 9.95
CA PRO A 201 -7.50 6.42 10.37
C PRO A 201 -8.48 5.39 9.82
N TRP A 202 -8.08 4.11 9.84
CA TRP A 202 -8.95 2.97 9.52
C TRP A 202 -10.25 2.93 10.33
N ASN A 203 -10.16 3.27 11.61
CA ASN A 203 -11.27 3.13 12.56
C ASN A 203 -12.49 4.02 12.26
N MET A 204 -12.38 4.96 11.35
CA MET A 204 -13.48 5.80 10.88
C MET A 204 -14.18 5.26 9.61
N ILE A 205 -13.66 4.17 9.03
CA ILE A 205 -14.33 3.49 7.93
C ILE A 205 -15.49 2.66 8.50
N VAL A 206 -16.67 2.88 7.92
CA VAL A 206 -17.89 2.19 8.35
C VAL A 206 -17.88 0.76 7.84
N PRO A 207 -17.96 -0.26 8.72
CA PRO A 207 -18.08 -1.64 8.29
C PRO A 207 -19.36 -1.88 7.50
N SER A 208 -19.25 -2.56 6.37
CA SER A 208 -20.37 -2.89 5.47
C SER A 208 -20.90 -4.32 5.68
N PHE A 209 -20.79 -4.87 6.89
CA PHE A 209 -21.24 -6.21 7.19
C PHE A 209 -22.33 -6.28 8.26
N SER A 210 -23.21 -7.29 8.16
CA SER A 210 -24.11 -7.65 9.24
C SER A 210 -23.35 -8.48 10.30
N LYS A 211 -23.49 -8.11 11.58
CA LYS A 211 -22.91 -8.90 12.69
C LYS A 211 -23.38 -10.36 12.75
N ARG A 212 -24.44 -10.71 12.00
CA ARG A 212 -24.92 -12.10 11.90
C ARG A 212 -24.09 -12.93 10.92
N ASP A 213 -23.52 -12.28 9.90
CA ASP A 213 -22.91 -12.97 8.77
C ASP A 213 -21.39 -12.96 8.83
N GLN A 214 -20.80 -12.01 9.56
CA GLN A 214 -19.34 -11.84 9.59
C GLN A 214 -18.83 -11.22 10.89
N THR A 215 -17.65 -11.65 11.33
CA THR A 215 -16.92 -11.00 12.43
C THR A 215 -16.14 -9.78 11.93
N GLU A 216 -15.87 -8.82 12.81
CA GLU A 216 -15.02 -7.67 12.50
C GLU A 216 -13.65 -8.12 12.00
N THR A 217 -13.05 -9.12 12.65
CA THR A 217 -11.77 -9.71 12.24
C THR A 217 -11.82 -10.25 10.80
N GLY A 218 -12.87 -10.98 10.45
CA GLY A 218 -13.06 -11.52 9.10
C GLY A 218 -13.22 -10.40 8.06
N TRP A 219 -14.00 -9.36 8.38
CA TRP A 219 -14.18 -8.20 7.51
C TRP A 219 -12.86 -7.45 7.26
N ILE A 220 -12.10 -7.15 8.33
CA ILE A 220 -10.77 -6.54 8.20
C ILE A 220 -9.89 -7.39 7.30
N GLY A 221 -9.90 -8.71 7.47
CA GLY A 221 -9.14 -9.62 6.62
C GLY A 221 -9.47 -9.47 5.13
N GLN A 222 -10.75 -9.45 4.78
CA GLN A 222 -11.19 -9.27 3.39
C GLN A 222 -10.83 -7.89 2.83
N CYS A 223 -10.97 -6.84 3.65
CA CYS A 223 -10.57 -5.49 3.25
C CYS A 223 -9.07 -5.41 2.94
N LEU A 224 -8.22 -6.02 3.78
CA LEU A 224 -6.77 -6.04 3.56
C LEU A 224 -6.38 -6.85 2.31
N ASP A 225 -7.10 -7.93 1.98
CA ASP A 225 -6.90 -8.63 0.71
C ASP A 225 -7.18 -7.73 -0.50
N LYS A 226 -8.29 -6.99 -0.46
CA LYS A 226 -8.62 -6.01 -1.51
C LYS A 226 -7.59 -4.88 -1.59
N CYS A 227 -7.08 -4.38 -0.45
CA CYS A 227 -5.99 -3.40 -0.43
C CYS A 227 -4.72 -3.95 -1.07
N THR A 228 -4.32 -5.16 -0.72
CA THR A 228 -3.13 -5.82 -1.29
C THR A 228 -3.30 -6.06 -2.79
N TYR A 229 -4.50 -6.47 -3.22
CA TYR A 229 -4.80 -6.64 -4.63
C TYR A 229 -4.70 -5.31 -5.39
N LEU A 230 -5.34 -4.24 -4.89
CA LEU A 230 -5.30 -2.91 -5.52
C LEU A 230 -3.86 -2.37 -5.60
N ALA A 231 -3.09 -2.50 -4.52
CA ALA A 231 -1.69 -2.08 -4.49
C ALA A 231 -0.88 -2.73 -5.62
N LYS A 232 -1.03 -4.05 -5.81
CA LYS A 232 -0.34 -4.80 -6.85
C LYS A 232 -0.87 -4.49 -8.25
N ALA A 233 -2.19 -4.46 -8.43
CA ALA A 233 -2.82 -4.23 -9.73
C ALA A 233 -2.52 -2.84 -10.30
N CYS A 234 -2.44 -1.83 -9.44
CA CYS A 234 -2.17 -0.44 -9.82
C CYS A 234 -0.69 -0.03 -9.64
N ASN A 235 0.17 -0.94 -9.18
CA ASN A 235 1.56 -0.61 -8.83
C ASN A 235 1.65 0.65 -7.96
N LEU A 236 0.84 0.72 -6.91
CA LEU A 236 0.83 1.83 -5.95
C LEU A 236 1.09 1.36 -4.52
N HIS A 237 1.61 2.22 -3.66
CA HIS A 237 1.75 1.95 -2.24
C HIS A 237 0.48 2.32 -1.48
N LEU A 238 -0.03 1.40 -0.66
CA LEU A 238 -1.10 1.73 0.29
C LEU A 238 -0.54 1.80 1.70
N GLN A 239 -0.80 2.90 2.39
CA GLN A 239 -0.52 3.03 3.81
C GLN A 239 -1.83 3.16 4.58
N ILE A 240 -2.00 2.35 5.61
CA ILE A 240 -3.17 2.43 6.50
C ILE A 240 -2.69 2.79 7.91
N LEU A 241 -3.29 3.82 8.49
CA LEU A 241 -3.08 4.20 9.87
C LEU A 241 -4.20 3.60 10.72
N ALA A 242 -3.84 2.73 11.67
CA ALA A 242 -4.80 2.04 12.53
C ALA A 242 -4.53 2.34 14.00
N HIS A 243 -5.62 2.47 14.78
CA HIS A 243 -5.48 2.62 16.23
C HIS A 243 -5.14 1.28 16.90
N PRO A 244 -4.40 1.29 18.01
CA PRO A 244 -4.21 0.10 18.82
C PRO A 244 -5.51 -0.31 19.51
N ALA A 245 -5.59 -1.58 19.91
CA ALA A 245 -6.59 -2.04 20.85
C ALA A 245 -6.45 -1.29 22.18
N LYS A 246 -7.56 -1.15 22.91
CA LYS A 246 -7.51 -0.55 24.24
C LYS A 246 -6.59 -1.38 25.15
N PRO A 247 -5.69 -0.75 25.92
CA PRO A 247 -4.84 -1.49 26.84
C PRO A 247 -5.69 -2.19 27.89
N ILE A 248 -5.32 -3.42 28.21
CA ILE A 248 -5.92 -4.16 29.31
C ILE A 248 -5.17 -3.72 30.60
N GLY A 249 -5.82 -2.92 31.44
CA GLY A 249 -5.27 -2.45 32.72
C GLY A 249 -4.93 -0.95 32.77
N SER A 250 -4.79 -0.42 33.98
CA SER A 250 -4.37 0.97 34.23
C SER A 250 -2.85 0.98 34.37
N GLY A 251 -2.12 1.40 33.35
CA GLY A 251 -0.67 1.43 33.44
C GLY A 251 0.02 2.23 32.34
N VAL A 252 1.32 2.28 32.42
CA VAL A 252 2.24 2.85 31.43
C VAL A 252 1.88 2.31 30.06
N LYS A 253 1.70 3.19 29.09
CA LYS A 253 1.46 2.79 27.69
C LYS A 253 2.76 2.25 27.11
N GLU A 254 2.89 0.94 27.15
CA GLU A 254 4.01 0.27 26.51
C GLU A 254 3.99 0.46 24.98
N PRO A 255 5.14 0.27 24.31
CA PRO A 255 5.19 0.25 22.85
C PRO A 255 4.16 -0.72 22.28
N ILE A 256 3.47 -0.29 21.24
CA ILE A 256 2.51 -1.13 20.56
C ILE A 256 3.26 -2.27 19.87
N THR A 257 2.79 -3.49 20.07
CA THR A 257 3.22 -4.66 19.30
C THR A 257 2.33 -4.82 18.05
N TYR A 258 2.78 -5.57 17.07
CA TYR A 258 1.97 -5.85 15.88
C TYR A 258 0.65 -6.57 16.20
N SER A 259 0.59 -7.33 17.28
CA SER A 259 -0.63 -8.01 17.75
C SER A 259 -1.61 -7.08 18.49
N SER A 260 -1.16 -5.88 18.88
CA SER A 260 -1.96 -4.91 19.62
C SER A 260 -2.79 -3.98 18.73
N ILE A 261 -2.73 -4.12 17.40
CA ILE A 261 -3.55 -3.31 16.49
C ILE A 261 -5.00 -3.76 16.57
N ALA A 262 -5.92 -2.82 16.80
CA ALA A 262 -7.32 -3.09 17.05
C ALA A 262 -8.01 -3.89 15.94
N GLY A 263 -8.86 -4.82 16.36
CA GLY A 263 -9.80 -5.53 15.52
C GLY A 263 -9.29 -6.84 14.92
N SER A 264 -7.99 -7.02 14.69
CA SER A 264 -7.55 -8.24 14.01
C SER A 264 -6.03 -8.47 14.00
N GLN A 265 -5.62 -9.72 14.13
CA GLN A 265 -4.24 -10.16 13.81
C GLN A 265 -3.94 -10.14 12.30
N HIS A 266 -4.96 -9.97 11.46
CA HIS A 266 -4.75 -9.89 10.01
C HIS A 266 -3.88 -8.70 9.59
N TRP A 267 -3.83 -7.62 10.39
CA TRP A 267 -2.90 -6.51 10.18
C TRP A 267 -1.45 -6.99 10.02
N ALA A 268 -1.00 -7.81 10.98
CA ALA A 268 0.34 -8.37 10.94
C ALA A 268 0.53 -9.40 9.82
N ASN A 269 -0.49 -10.20 9.54
CA ASN A 269 -0.36 -11.30 8.59
C ASN A 269 -0.37 -10.81 7.14
N LYS A 270 -1.22 -9.84 6.80
CA LYS A 270 -1.49 -9.44 5.41
C LYS A 270 -0.67 -8.23 4.96
N ALA A 271 -0.36 -7.28 5.83
CA ALA A 271 0.52 -6.17 5.48
C ALA A 271 1.94 -6.66 5.14
N ASP A 272 2.59 -5.96 4.22
CA ASP A 272 3.98 -6.21 3.87
C ASP A 272 4.91 -5.60 4.91
N GLN A 273 4.53 -4.44 5.44
CA GLN A 273 5.24 -3.77 6.53
C GLN A 273 4.29 -3.35 7.64
N VAL A 274 4.73 -3.50 8.88
CA VAL A 274 3.99 -3.04 10.07
C VAL A 274 4.93 -2.23 10.93
N MET A 275 4.50 -1.01 11.27
CA MET A 275 5.29 -0.09 12.08
C MET A 275 4.42 0.63 13.12
N SER A 276 5.05 1.12 14.17
CA SER A 276 4.39 1.99 15.13
C SER A 276 5.28 3.13 15.58
N ILE A 277 4.65 4.26 15.92
CA ILE A 277 5.34 5.35 16.60
C ILE A 277 5.05 5.29 18.10
N HIS A 278 6.09 5.43 18.90
CA HIS A 278 6.00 5.42 20.35
C HIS A 278 6.73 6.61 20.95
N ARG A 279 6.16 7.18 22.02
CA ARG A 279 6.79 8.19 22.89
C ARG A 279 6.72 7.66 24.29
N ASP A 280 7.89 7.53 24.93
CA ASP A 280 7.97 6.99 26.30
C ASP A 280 7.30 7.95 27.30
N ASN A 281 7.50 9.24 27.12
CA ASN A 281 6.92 10.30 27.95
C ASN A 281 6.32 11.42 27.10
N PHE A 282 5.37 12.16 27.63
CA PHE A 282 4.85 13.39 27.01
C PHE A 282 5.57 14.64 27.50
N THR A 283 6.16 14.56 28.68
CA THR A 283 6.97 15.63 29.32
C THR A 283 8.29 15.05 29.77
N ASP A 284 9.34 15.87 29.66
CA ASP A 284 10.65 15.56 30.23
C ASP A 284 10.67 15.72 31.76
N GLU A 285 11.80 15.45 32.40
CA GLU A 285 11.98 15.57 33.86
C GLU A 285 11.77 17.01 34.38
N SER A 286 11.90 18.00 33.50
CA SER A 286 11.68 19.42 33.83
C SER A 286 10.24 19.89 33.56
N GLY A 287 9.35 18.99 33.12
CA GLY A 287 7.95 19.30 32.82
C GLY A 287 7.73 19.91 31.42
N ASN A 288 8.79 20.04 30.59
CA ASN A 288 8.65 20.50 29.21
C ASN A 288 8.15 19.38 28.31
N ARG A 289 7.64 19.76 27.16
CA ARG A 289 7.17 18.79 26.16
C ARG A 289 8.32 17.88 25.68
N GLU A 290 8.21 16.56 25.91
CA GLU A 290 9.15 15.60 25.38
C GLU A 290 9.05 15.54 23.85
N THR A 291 10.17 15.58 23.17
CA THR A 291 10.28 15.60 21.72
C THR A 291 10.72 14.26 21.13
N LYS A 292 11.32 13.41 21.97
CA LYS A 292 11.82 12.10 21.55
C LYS A 292 10.69 11.13 21.25
N ALA A 293 10.87 10.37 20.20
CA ALA A 293 9.97 9.31 19.79
C ALA A 293 10.78 8.16 19.18
N ARG A 294 10.17 6.99 19.07
CA ARG A 294 10.75 5.84 18.39
C ARG A 294 9.79 5.37 17.31
N LEU A 295 10.27 5.25 16.08
CA LEU A 295 9.58 4.52 15.03
C LEU A 295 10.03 3.07 15.12
N ILE A 296 9.12 2.17 15.43
CA ILE A 296 9.37 0.76 15.62
C ILE A 296 8.87 0.03 14.38
N VAL A 297 9.77 -0.59 13.64
CA VAL A 297 9.45 -1.49 12.53
C VAL A 297 9.26 -2.89 13.12
N HIS A 298 8.03 -3.38 13.14
CA HIS A 298 7.69 -4.69 13.71
C HIS A 298 7.85 -5.82 12.71
N LYS A 299 7.61 -5.50 11.42
CA LYS A 299 7.62 -6.45 10.33
C LYS A 299 8.05 -5.77 9.05
N SER A 300 8.93 -6.40 8.30
CA SER A 300 9.10 -6.25 6.87
C SER A 300 9.06 -7.63 6.23
N ARG A 301 8.24 -7.80 5.18
CA ARG A 301 8.10 -9.09 4.48
C ARG A 301 9.28 -9.37 3.56
N TYR A 302 9.87 -8.34 3.02
CA TYR A 302 10.96 -8.39 2.06
C TYR A 302 12.17 -7.67 2.64
N GLU A 303 13.35 -8.28 2.51
CA GLU A 303 14.60 -7.72 3.04
C GLU A 303 14.98 -6.39 2.38
N GLU A 304 14.61 -6.20 1.12
CA GLU A 304 14.83 -4.97 0.37
C GLU A 304 14.04 -3.78 0.95
N LEU A 305 12.94 -4.05 1.64
CA LEU A 305 12.11 -3.02 2.28
C LEU A 305 12.52 -2.73 3.73
N GLY A 306 13.51 -3.44 4.26
CA GLY A 306 14.00 -3.26 5.62
C GLY A 306 13.80 -4.47 6.52
N TYR A 307 13.98 -4.26 7.81
CA TYR A 307 13.94 -5.33 8.82
C TYR A 307 13.40 -4.79 10.17
N PRO A 308 12.92 -5.69 11.06
CA PRO A 308 12.47 -5.30 12.39
C PRO A 308 13.56 -4.57 13.16
N CYS A 309 13.27 -3.32 13.56
CA CYS A 309 14.22 -2.46 14.26
C CYS A 309 13.52 -1.27 14.92
N GLU A 310 14.24 -0.54 15.75
CA GLU A 310 13.82 0.75 16.28
C GLU A 310 14.63 1.87 15.62
N ILE A 311 13.95 2.91 15.20
CA ILE A 311 14.54 4.09 14.58
C ILE A 311 14.26 5.27 15.52
N PRO A 312 15.28 5.87 16.15
CA PRO A 312 15.08 7.00 17.02
C PRO A 312 14.68 8.23 16.21
N MET A 313 13.62 8.89 16.65
CA MET A 313 13.04 10.08 16.02
C MET A 313 12.94 11.21 17.06
N GLU A 314 13.03 12.42 16.60
CA GLU A 314 12.79 13.61 17.42
C GLU A 314 11.88 14.59 16.67
N LEU A 315 10.81 15.03 17.34
CA LEU A 315 9.99 16.11 16.84
C LEU A 315 10.60 17.45 17.25
N SER A 316 11.19 18.15 16.31
CA SER A 316 11.72 19.49 16.58
C SER A 316 10.58 20.46 16.90
N VAL A 317 10.59 21.04 18.10
CA VAL A 317 9.63 22.07 18.50
C VAL A 317 9.81 23.38 17.72
N ASN A 318 11.03 23.64 17.23
CA ASN A 318 11.38 24.87 16.52
C ASN A 318 10.87 24.92 15.08
N ASN A 319 10.64 23.77 14.46
CA ASN A 319 10.18 23.72 13.07
C ASN A 319 9.01 22.75 12.82
N GLY A 320 8.55 22.04 13.85
CA GLY A 320 7.44 21.10 13.75
C GLY A 320 7.74 19.87 12.87
N VAL A 321 9.02 19.58 12.62
CA VAL A 321 9.44 18.50 11.73
C VAL A 321 10.11 17.38 12.51
N PHE A 322 9.78 16.14 12.19
CA PHE A 322 10.51 14.98 12.69
C PHE A 322 11.90 14.91 12.05
N LYS A 323 12.88 14.58 12.88
CA LYS A 323 14.25 14.23 12.48
C LYS A 323 14.52 12.81 12.90
N CYS A 324 15.33 12.09 12.13
CA CYS A 324 15.99 10.91 12.63
C CYS A 324 17.20 11.36 13.46
N THR A 325 17.30 10.87 14.68
CA THR A 325 18.49 11.08 15.49
C THR A 325 19.45 9.93 15.26
N GLU A 326 20.74 10.21 15.04
CA GLU A 326 21.74 9.17 14.79
C GLU A 326 21.70 8.10 15.89
N TYR A 327 21.65 6.84 15.46
CA TYR A 327 21.78 5.70 16.34
C TYR A 327 23.23 5.63 16.82
N GLN A 328 23.52 6.03 18.06
CA GLN A 328 24.75 5.61 18.69
C GLN A 328 24.69 4.08 18.83
N ARG A 329 25.45 3.37 18.03
CA ARG A 329 25.66 1.92 18.21
C ARG A 329 26.32 1.73 19.58
N VAL A 330 25.52 1.47 20.59
CA VAL A 330 26.03 0.95 21.87
C VAL A 330 26.39 -0.52 21.58
N TRP A 331 27.63 -0.76 21.24
CA TRP A 331 28.20 -2.09 21.27
C TRP A 331 28.20 -2.53 22.74
N GLN A 332 27.26 -3.39 23.10
CA GLN A 332 27.41 -4.15 24.32
C GLN A 332 28.52 -5.18 24.03
N SER A 333 29.67 -4.92 24.65
CA SER A 333 30.84 -5.83 24.73
C SER A 333 30.51 -7.05 25.57
#